data_03052868e1f4ed955be08c225bbdb217
#
_entry.id   03052868e1f4ed955be08c225bbdb217
#
_cell.length_a   1.000
_cell.length_b   1.000
_cell.length_c   1.000
_cell.angle_alpha   90.00
_cell.angle_beta   90.00
_cell.angle_gamma   90.00
#
_symmetry.space_group_name_H-M   'P 1'
#
loop_
_entity.id
_entity.type
_entity.pdbx_description
1 polymer ?
#
loop_
_entity_poly.entity_id
_entity_poly.type
_entity_poly.pdbx_seq_one_letter_code
_entity_poly.pdbx_strand_id
1 'polypeptide(L)'
;VCHSTREMQRGPVLDGLPEWYLAEQLRNFKSGHRGKNPANRAEALMGTAMAKVETEAQLAALARHFAGRKPQPYIRVVRGNIAIGRAHYATRCASCHGAKGEGKPEIKSPPVNVQEDWFLLDQLRKYANGQRSVHPSDAGGLVMKAALAGLSPGDFQNMVAYIARDLTVTPPLQKVGPPKK
;
A
#
# COMPACT_ATOMS: atom_id res chain seq x y z
N VAL A 1 12.00 2.30 -12.53
CA VAL A 1 12.94 2.88 -11.55
C VAL A 1 12.21 3.33 -10.28
N CYS A 2 11.03 3.99 -10.37
CA CYS A 2 10.34 4.52 -9.17
C CYS A 2 9.75 3.43 -8.25
N HIS A 3 9.33 2.29 -8.78
CA HIS A 3 8.74 1.15 -8.07
C HIS A 3 9.72 -0.01 -7.93
N SER A 4 10.96 0.26 -7.58
CA SER A 4 12.03 -0.73 -7.46
C SER A 4 12.56 -0.74 -6.04
N THR A 5 13.02 -1.90 -5.55
CA THR A 5 13.67 -2.07 -4.24
C THR A 5 15.10 -1.54 -4.20
N ARG A 6 15.61 -1.00 -5.29
CA ARG A 6 16.99 -0.53 -5.40
C ARG A 6 17.10 0.97 -5.13
N GLU A 7 18.30 1.48 -5.06
CA GLU A 7 18.81 2.77 -4.57
C GLU A 7 17.98 4.05 -4.85
N MET A 8 17.02 4.00 -5.75
CA MET A 8 16.22 5.16 -6.16
C MET A 8 14.70 4.96 -5.98
N GLN A 9 14.30 4.11 -5.04
CA GLN A 9 12.89 3.87 -4.79
C GLN A 9 12.16 5.16 -4.38
N ARG A 10 11.12 5.53 -5.15
CA ARG A 10 10.27 6.71 -4.92
C ARG A 10 8.79 6.36 -4.76
N GLY A 11 8.44 5.11 -4.95
CA GLY A 11 7.11 4.54 -4.81
C GLY A 11 7.17 3.16 -4.20
N PRO A 12 6.03 2.57 -3.80
CA PRO A 12 6.00 1.24 -3.22
C PRO A 12 6.42 0.19 -4.25
N VAL A 13 6.94 -0.92 -3.79
CA VAL A 13 7.10 -2.12 -4.60
C VAL A 13 5.72 -2.66 -4.95
N LEU A 14 5.50 -2.94 -6.23
CA LEU A 14 4.20 -3.40 -6.75
C LEU A 14 4.17 -4.92 -6.96
N ASP A 15 5.32 -5.58 -6.86
CA ASP A 15 5.51 -6.99 -7.15
C ASP A 15 4.63 -7.86 -6.23
N GLY A 16 3.86 -8.76 -6.84
CA GLY A 16 3.00 -9.70 -6.12
C GLY A 16 1.67 -9.14 -5.61
N LEU A 17 1.36 -7.87 -5.88
CA LEU A 17 0.02 -7.34 -5.63
C LEU A 17 -0.98 -7.95 -6.62
N PRO A 18 -2.23 -8.18 -6.22
CA PRO A 18 -3.25 -8.74 -7.11
C PRO A 18 -3.48 -7.88 -8.37
N GLU A 19 -3.60 -8.53 -9.54
CA GLU A 19 -3.83 -7.86 -10.82
C GLU A 19 -5.04 -6.92 -10.75
N TRP A 20 -6.16 -7.37 -10.19
CA TRP A 20 -7.37 -6.57 -10.06
C TRP A 20 -7.14 -5.28 -9.29
N TYR A 21 -6.37 -5.34 -8.19
CA TYR A 21 -6.06 -4.17 -7.38
C TYR A 21 -5.15 -3.19 -8.11
N LEU A 22 -4.10 -3.70 -8.76
CA LEU A 22 -3.20 -2.89 -9.57
C LEU A 22 -3.95 -2.19 -10.69
N ALA A 23 -4.80 -2.92 -11.43
CA ALA A 23 -5.60 -2.36 -12.50
C ALA A 23 -6.56 -1.26 -12.00
N GLU A 24 -7.22 -1.47 -10.86
CA GLU A 24 -8.09 -0.47 -10.25
C GLU A 24 -7.32 0.78 -9.83
N GLN A 25 -6.17 0.64 -9.20
CA GLN A 25 -5.35 1.79 -8.82
C GLN A 25 -4.83 2.57 -10.03
N LEU A 26 -4.40 1.89 -11.09
CA LEU A 26 -3.97 2.53 -12.33
C LEU A 26 -5.13 3.30 -12.99
N ARG A 27 -6.34 2.73 -13.02
CA ARG A 27 -7.53 3.43 -13.51
C ARG A 27 -7.86 4.67 -12.68
N ASN A 28 -7.76 4.57 -11.35
CA ASN A 28 -8.00 5.70 -10.45
C ASN A 28 -7.00 6.85 -10.69
N PHE A 29 -5.74 6.55 -10.99
CA PHE A 29 -4.77 7.57 -11.39
C PHE A 29 -5.08 8.14 -12.77
N LYS A 30 -5.47 7.30 -13.73
CA LYS A 30 -5.77 7.72 -15.10
C LYS A 30 -7.03 8.61 -15.16
N SER A 31 -8.08 8.26 -14.42
CA SER A 31 -9.32 9.03 -14.33
C SER A 31 -9.20 10.30 -13.48
N GLY A 32 -8.15 10.41 -12.68
CA GLY A 32 -7.97 11.52 -11.74
C GLY A 32 -8.73 11.38 -10.42
N HIS A 33 -9.36 10.23 -10.15
CA HIS A 33 -9.89 9.92 -8.81
C HIS A 33 -8.77 9.91 -7.76
N ARG A 34 -7.55 9.64 -8.23
CA ARG A 34 -6.32 9.63 -7.46
C ARG A 34 -5.25 10.46 -8.16
N GLY A 35 -4.35 11.11 -7.43
CA GLY A 35 -3.24 11.86 -8.00
C GLY A 35 -3.56 13.30 -8.42
N LYS A 36 -4.76 13.81 -8.12
CA LYS A 36 -5.15 15.21 -8.39
C LYS A 36 -5.04 16.14 -7.18
N ASN A 37 -4.83 15.59 -5.99
CA ASN A 37 -4.65 16.39 -4.80
C ASN A 37 -3.22 17.00 -4.77
N PRO A 38 -3.06 18.33 -4.85
CA PRO A 38 -1.74 18.97 -4.86
C PRO A 38 -0.96 18.76 -3.55
N ALA A 39 -1.65 18.54 -2.44
CA ALA A 39 -1.04 18.21 -1.15
C ALA A 39 -0.38 16.81 -1.13
N ASN A 40 -0.69 15.94 -2.11
CA ASN A 40 -0.12 14.61 -2.24
C ASN A 40 0.80 14.51 -3.47
N ARG A 41 1.97 15.15 -3.37
CA ARG A 41 2.94 15.24 -4.47
C ARG A 41 3.34 13.88 -5.05
N ALA A 42 3.50 12.85 -4.22
CA ALA A 42 3.90 11.52 -4.68
C ALA A 42 2.83 10.90 -5.60
N GLU A 43 1.54 11.06 -5.25
CA GLU A 43 0.45 10.59 -6.09
C GLU A 43 0.27 11.46 -7.34
N ALA A 44 0.54 12.75 -7.26
CA ALA A 44 0.51 13.63 -8.43
C ALA A 44 1.55 13.22 -9.50
N LEU A 45 2.74 12.81 -9.07
CA LEU A 45 3.76 12.25 -9.98
C LEU A 45 3.27 10.97 -10.66
N MET A 46 2.58 10.09 -9.92
CA MET A 46 1.99 8.88 -10.50
C MET A 46 0.86 9.21 -11.49
N GLY A 47 0.00 10.18 -11.15
CA GLY A 47 -1.04 10.68 -12.06
C GLY A 47 -0.45 11.21 -13.38
N THR A 48 0.66 11.95 -13.31
CA THR A 48 1.39 12.43 -14.49
C THR A 48 1.97 11.26 -15.31
N ALA A 49 2.53 10.26 -14.64
CA ALA A 49 3.05 9.08 -15.33
C ALA A 49 1.96 8.30 -16.07
N MET A 50 0.74 8.23 -15.51
CA MET A 50 -0.39 7.55 -16.12
C MET A 50 -0.96 8.24 -17.36
N ALA A 51 -0.64 9.51 -17.60
CA ALA A 51 -0.97 10.18 -18.85
C ALA A 51 -0.35 9.51 -20.09
N LYS A 52 0.75 8.76 -19.90
CA LYS A 52 1.44 8.01 -20.98
C LYS A 52 0.81 6.64 -21.26
N VAL A 53 -0.14 6.19 -20.46
CA VAL A 53 -0.85 4.92 -20.66
C VAL A 53 -2.15 5.25 -21.39
N GLU A 54 -2.18 4.98 -22.71
CA GLU A 54 -3.25 5.42 -23.59
C GLU A 54 -4.43 4.46 -23.58
N THR A 55 -4.15 3.16 -23.59
CA THR A 55 -5.16 2.12 -23.77
C THR A 55 -5.38 1.27 -22.51
N GLU A 56 -6.59 0.67 -22.41
CA GLU A 56 -6.90 -0.30 -21.36
C GLU A 56 -6.01 -1.56 -21.47
N ALA A 57 -5.63 -1.94 -22.69
CA ALA A 57 -4.73 -3.07 -22.92
C ALA A 57 -3.34 -2.82 -22.31
N GLN A 58 -2.79 -1.61 -22.45
CA GLN A 58 -1.53 -1.21 -21.83
C GLN A 58 -1.64 -1.23 -20.30
N LEU A 59 -2.75 -0.72 -19.76
CA LEU A 59 -3.02 -0.71 -18.32
C LEU A 59 -3.09 -2.14 -17.77
N ALA A 60 -3.83 -3.03 -18.42
CA ALA A 60 -3.95 -4.43 -18.03
C ALA A 60 -2.61 -5.17 -18.13
N ALA A 61 -1.80 -4.87 -19.15
CA ALA A 61 -0.47 -5.45 -19.30
C ALA A 61 0.47 -5.04 -18.13
N LEU A 62 0.44 -3.79 -17.71
CA LEU A 62 1.19 -3.31 -16.54
C LEU A 62 0.73 -4.02 -15.25
N ALA A 63 -0.59 -4.14 -15.03
CA ALA A 63 -1.12 -4.81 -13.86
C ALA A 63 -0.67 -6.28 -13.80
N ARG A 64 -0.80 -7.02 -14.91
CA ARG A 64 -0.33 -8.41 -15.01
C ARG A 64 1.17 -8.55 -14.81
N HIS A 65 1.96 -7.64 -15.37
CA HIS A 65 3.41 -7.67 -15.21
C HIS A 65 3.83 -7.66 -13.74
N PHE A 66 3.31 -6.74 -12.95
CA PHE A 66 3.66 -6.66 -11.53
C PHE A 66 3.01 -7.77 -10.70
N ALA A 67 1.78 -8.18 -11.02
CA ALA A 67 1.09 -9.27 -10.33
C ALA A 67 1.81 -10.61 -10.47
N GLY A 68 2.41 -10.86 -11.64
CA GLY A 68 3.18 -12.08 -11.91
C GLY A 68 4.57 -12.12 -11.26
N ARG A 69 5.02 -11.03 -10.63
CA ARG A 69 6.33 -10.97 -9.98
C ARG A 69 6.23 -11.42 -8.52
N LYS A 70 7.32 -11.94 -7.98
CA LYS A 70 7.38 -12.32 -6.56
C LYS A 70 7.58 -11.07 -5.69
N PRO A 71 6.86 -10.97 -4.55
CA PRO A 71 7.09 -9.91 -3.57
C PRO A 71 8.57 -9.85 -3.18
N GLN A 72 9.11 -8.65 -3.13
CA GLN A 72 10.53 -8.44 -2.84
C GLN A 72 10.76 -8.20 -1.35
N PRO A 73 11.84 -8.74 -0.78
CA PRO A 73 12.26 -8.39 0.57
C PRO A 73 12.48 -6.89 0.73
N TYR A 74 12.11 -6.33 1.88
CA TYR A 74 12.31 -4.91 2.17
C TYR A 74 12.86 -4.68 3.58
N ILE A 75 13.43 -3.51 3.81
CA ILE A 75 13.91 -3.09 5.12
C ILE A 75 12.72 -2.60 5.94
N ARG A 76 12.44 -3.24 7.06
CA ARG A 76 11.37 -2.84 7.99
C ARG A 76 11.84 -1.66 8.83
N VAL A 77 11.17 -0.54 8.69
CA VAL A 77 11.54 0.73 9.33
C VAL A 77 10.52 1.19 10.38
N VAL A 78 9.28 0.73 10.29
CA VAL A 78 8.23 1.13 11.23
C VAL A 78 8.37 0.35 12.53
N ARG A 79 8.37 1.10 13.64
CA ARG A 79 8.43 0.57 15.01
C ARG A 79 7.11 0.89 15.72
N GLY A 80 6.66 0.01 16.61
CA GLY A 80 5.44 0.19 17.37
C GLY A 80 5.20 -0.94 18.37
N ASN A 81 4.17 -0.77 19.19
CA ASN A 81 3.74 -1.81 20.13
C ASN A 81 2.91 -2.85 19.39
N ILE A 82 3.44 -4.06 19.31
CA ILE A 82 2.83 -5.16 18.55
C ILE A 82 1.52 -5.64 19.17
N ALA A 83 1.42 -5.66 20.50
CA ALA A 83 0.20 -6.11 21.17
C ALA A 83 -0.96 -5.13 20.91
N ILE A 84 -0.70 -3.83 21.00
CA ILE A 84 -1.67 -2.78 20.64
C ILE A 84 -2.02 -2.86 19.15
N GLY A 85 -1.01 -3.00 18.29
CA GLY A 85 -1.21 -3.14 16.85
C GLY A 85 -2.08 -4.33 16.47
N ARG A 86 -1.86 -5.47 17.11
CA ARG A 86 -2.68 -6.68 16.94
C ARG A 86 -4.14 -6.43 17.34
N ALA A 87 -4.38 -5.80 18.50
CA ALA A 87 -5.73 -5.50 18.97
C ALA A 87 -6.48 -4.57 18.00
N HIS A 88 -5.84 -3.48 17.56
CA HIS A 88 -6.42 -2.58 16.56
C HIS A 88 -6.64 -3.27 15.22
N TYR A 89 -5.69 -4.09 14.75
CA TYR A 89 -5.85 -4.82 13.50
C TYR A 89 -7.06 -5.76 13.56
N ALA A 90 -7.18 -6.54 14.63
CA ALA A 90 -8.27 -7.50 14.78
C ALA A 90 -9.65 -6.82 14.79
N THR A 91 -9.77 -5.64 15.40
CA THR A 91 -11.06 -4.94 15.56
C THR A 91 -11.41 -4.01 14.40
N ARG A 92 -10.43 -3.48 13.69
CA ARG A 92 -10.62 -2.43 12.68
C ARG A 92 -10.30 -2.85 11.24
N CYS A 93 -9.36 -3.80 11.07
CA CYS A 93 -8.79 -4.11 9.74
C CYS A 93 -9.16 -5.51 9.23
N ALA A 94 -9.15 -6.51 10.12
CA ALA A 94 -9.25 -7.91 9.75
C ALA A 94 -10.58 -8.28 9.06
N SER A 95 -11.68 -7.60 9.38
CA SER A 95 -12.98 -7.84 8.73
C SER A 95 -12.93 -7.63 7.22
N CYS A 96 -12.16 -6.64 6.75
CA CYS A 96 -12.00 -6.33 5.33
C CYS A 96 -10.69 -6.92 4.76
N HIS A 97 -9.56 -6.77 5.45
CA HIS A 97 -8.25 -7.17 4.92
C HIS A 97 -7.86 -8.62 5.22
N GLY A 98 -8.73 -9.39 5.90
CA GLY A 98 -8.44 -10.77 6.30
C GLY A 98 -7.62 -10.86 7.59
N ALA A 99 -7.72 -11.99 8.30
CA ALA A 99 -7.03 -12.21 9.58
C ALA A 99 -5.50 -12.26 9.42
N LYS A 100 -5.02 -12.64 8.24
CA LYS A 100 -3.59 -12.71 7.87
C LYS A 100 -3.16 -11.56 6.95
N GLY A 101 -4.01 -10.56 6.74
CA GLY A 101 -3.72 -9.44 5.84
C GLY A 101 -3.77 -9.79 4.35
N GLU A 102 -4.37 -10.91 4.01
CA GLU A 102 -4.43 -11.48 2.67
C GLU A 102 -5.37 -10.77 1.70
N GLY A 103 -6.22 -9.87 2.22
CA GLY A 103 -7.23 -9.18 1.45
C GLY A 103 -8.47 -10.05 1.17
N LYS A 104 -9.50 -9.42 0.57
CA LYS A 104 -10.76 -10.07 0.17
C LYS A 104 -11.20 -9.51 -1.18
N PRO A 105 -10.92 -10.21 -2.30
CA PRO A 105 -11.24 -9.74 -3.65
C PRO A 105 -12.73 -9.48 -3.88
N GLU A 106 -13.59 -10.27 -3.24
CA GLU A 106 -15.06 -10.19 -3.36
C GLU A 106 -15.63 -8.85 -2.87
N ILE A 107 -14.95 -8.18 -1.95
CA ILE A 107 -15.30 -6.83 -1.47
C ILE A 107 -14.26 -5.78 -1.88
N LYS A 108 -13.39 -6.13 -2.83
CA LYS A 108 -12.29 -5.28 -3.34
C LYS A 108 -11.36 -4.73 -2.24
N SER A 109 -11.15 -5.49 -1.18
CA SER A 109 -10.21 -5.15 -0.12
C SER A 109 -8.84 -5.75 -0.43
N PRO A 110 -7.79 -4.93 -0.62
CA PRO A 110 -6.48 -5.42 -1.05
C PRO A 110 -5.73 -6.12 0.09
N PRO A 111 -4.76 -7.01 -0.24
CA PRO A 111 -3.85 -7.53 0.75
C PRO A 111 -2.96 -6.41 1.30
N VAL A 112 -2.67 -6.48 2.60
CA VAL A 112 -1.75 -5.56 3.29
C VAL A 112 -0.46 -6.25 3.72
N ASN A 113 -0.41 -7.58 3.64
CA ASN A 113 0.72 -8.40 4.06
C ASN A 113 1.85 -8.53 3.02
N VAL A 114 1.66 -8.00 1.82
CA VAL A 114 2.67 -7.95 0.74
C VAL A 114 3.31 -6.56 0.62
N GLN A 115 2.71 -5.55 1.27
CA GLN A 115 3.14 -4.16 1.16
C GLN A 115 4.27 -3.81 2.14
N GLU A 116 5.10 -2.87 1.74
CA GLU A 116 6.15 -2.29 2.58
C GLU A 116 5.55 -1.48 3.74
N ASP A 117 6.15 -1.60 4.90
CA ASP A 117 5.66 -0.97 6.14
C ASP A 117 5.65 0.57 6.07
N TRP A 118 6.70 1.18 5.50
CA TRP A 118 6.76 2.63 5.33
C TRP A 118 5.60 3.13 4.44
N PHE A 119 5.26 2.37 3.40
CA PHE A 119 4.18 2.74 2.49
C PHE A 119 2.81 2.55 3.14
N LEU A 120 2.59 1.44 3.86
CA LEU A 120 1.35 1.25 4.63
C LEU A 120 1.12 2.41 5.61
N LEU A 121 2.15 2.80 6.36
CA LEU A 121 2.07 3.91 7.30
C LEU A 121 1.77 5.24 6.61
N ASP A 122 2.43 5.52 5.49
CA ASP A 122 2.18 6.70 4.67
C ASP A 122 0.72 6.74 4.18
N GLN A 123 0.20 5.60 3.71
CA GLN A 123 -1.18 5.55 3.22
C GLN A 123 -2.21 5.73 4.34
N LEU A 124 -2.03 5.13 5.52
CA LEU A 124 -2.93 5.36 6.66
C LEU A 124 -2.97 6.84 7.04
N ARG A 125 -1.82 7.50 7.09
CA ARG A 125 -1.72 8.94 7.35
C ARG A 125 -2.44 9.77 6.28
N LYS A 126 -2.28 9.42 5.00
CA LYS A 126 -2.91 10.13 3.88
C LYS A 126 -4.43 9.98 3.86
N TYR A 127 -4.95 8.83 4.23
CA TYR A 127 -6.40 8.67 4.43
C TYR A 127 -6.90 9.51 5.60
N ALA A 128 -6.22 9.48 6.74
CA ALA A 128 -6.63 10.19 7.94
C ALA A 128 -6.62 11.71 7.76
N ASN A 129 -5.60 12.26 7.07
CA ASN A 129 -5.44 13.70 6.87
C ASN A 129 -6.08 14.24 5.57
N GLY A 130 -6.82 13.41 4.84
CA GLY A 130 -7.54 13.82 3.63
C GLY A 130 -6.65 14.07 2.40
N GLN A 131 -5.42 13.61 2.40
CA GLN A 131 -4.55 13.68 1.21
C GLN A 131 -4.87 12.56 0.20
N ARG A 132 -5.50 11.48 0.64
CA ARG A 132 -5.99 10.40 -0.19
C ARG A 132 -7.51 10.26 -0.02
N SER A 133 -8.20 9.70 -1.04
CA SER A 133 -9.66 9.54 -1.02
C SER A 133 -10.41 10.87 -0.91
N VAL A 134 -10.02 11.84 -1.74
CA VAL A 134 -10.67 13.14 -1.83
C VAL A 134 -11.80 13.15 -2.87
N HIS A 135 -11.79 12.21 -3.81
CA HIS A 135 -12.80 12.13 -4.86
C HIS A 135 -14.01 11.31 -4.37
N PRO A 136 -15.26 11.81 -4.52
CA PRO A 136 -16.46 11.13 -4.02
C PRO A 136 -16.71 9.76 -4.67
N SER A 137 -16.18 9.52 -5.86
CA SER A 137 -16.27 8.22 -6.54
C SER A 137 -15.22 7.19 -6.08
N ASP A 138 -14.28 7.56 -5.19
CA ASP A 138 -13.34 6.62 -4.56
C ASP A 138 -14.00 5.93 -3.36
N ALA A 139 -15.00 5.09 -3.63
CA ALA A 139 -15.79 4.42 -2.60
C ALA A 139 -14.90 3.59 -1.63
N GLY A 140 -13.93 2.84 -2.16
CA GLY A 140 -13.01 2.05 -1.34
C GLY A 140 -12.14 2.91 -0.44
N GLY A 141 -11.68 4.04 -0.95
CA GLY A 141 -10.90 5.00 -0.16
C GLY A 141 -11.73 5.69 0.93
N LEU A 142 -13.00 6.01 0.65
CA LEU A 142 -13.90 6.58 1.65
C LEU A 142 -14.15 5.60 2.80
N VAL A 143 -14.34 4.31 2.52
CA VAL A 143 -14.44 3.25 3.54
C VAL A 143 -13.18 3.19 4.38
N MET A 144 -11.99 3.21 3.75
CA MET A 144 -10.72 3.23 4.48
C MET A 144 -10.59 4.45 5.40
N LYS A 145 -10.95 5.64 4.92
CA LYS A 145 -10.94 6.87 5.73
C LYS A 145 -11.85 6.73 6.94
N ALA A 146 -13.06 6.20 6.77
CA ALA A 146 -14.01 5.98 7.86
C ALA A 146 -13.49 4.95 8.90
N ALA A 147 -12.84 3.88 8.45
CA ALA A 147 -12.26 2.85 9.31
C ALA A 147 -11.15 3.39 10.24
N LEU A 148 -10.49 4.48 9.86
CA LEU A 148 -9.42 5.12 10.64
C LEU A 148 -9.94 6.17 11.64
N ALA A 149 -11.23 6.46 11.66
CA ALA A 149 -11.79 7.47 12.55
C ALA A 149 -11.51 7.13 14.04
N GLY A 150 -11.05 8.13 14.78
CA GLY A 150 -10.71 8.00 16.20
C GLY A 150 -9.38 7.30 16.52
N LEU A 151 -8.62 6.88 15.52
CA LEU A 151 -7.27 6.33 15.70
C LEU A 151 -6.22 7.44 15.67
N SER A 152 -5.23 7.33 16.54
CA SER A 152 -4.09 8.25 16.62
C SER A 152 -2.97 7.87 15.63
N PRO A 153 -2.04 8.78 15.32
CA PRO A 153 -0.83 8.46 14.55
C PRO A 153 0.01 7.32 15.17
N GLY A 154 -0.01 7.19 16.50
CA GLY A 154 0.64 6.09 17.23
C GLY A 154 -0.04 4.75 16.98
N ASP A 155 -1.37 4.72 16.87
CA ASP A 155 -2.11 3.50 16.54
C ASP A 155 -1.79 3.03 15.12
N PHE A 156 -1.62 3.96 14.17
CA PHE A 156 -1.16 3.60 12.81
C PHE A 156 0.21 2.92 12.84
N GLN A 157 1.18 3.47 13.60
CA GLN A 157 2.50 2.87 13.75
C GLN A 157 2.42 1.47 14.37
N ASN A 158 1.60 1.30 15.42
CA ASN A 158 1.41 0.03 16.10
C ASN A 158 0.81 -1.03 15.15
N MET A 159 -0.24 -0.68 14.41
CA MET A 159 -0.87 -1.58 13.43
C MET A 159 0.09 -1.99 12.33
N VAL A 160 0.82 -1.03 11.75
CA VAL A 160 1.78 -1.31 10.67
C VAL A 160 2.95 -2.13 11.17
N ALA A 161 3.47 -1.86 12.37
CA ALA A 161 4.52 -2.68 12.99
C ALA A 161 4.06 -4.13 13.19
N TYR A 162 2.81 -4.35 13.62
CA TYR A 162 2.21 -5.69 13.72
C TYR A 162 2.12 -6.37 12.36
N ILE A 163 1.57 -5.70 11.33
CA ILE A 163 1.46 -6.25 9.97
C ILE A 163 2.85 -6.66 9.46
N ALA A 164 3.82 -5.77 9.56
CA ALA A 164 5.18 -6.00 9.06
C ALA A 164 5.93 -7.11 9.78
N ARG A 165 5.62 -7.34 11.07
CA ARG A 165 6.28 -8.38 11.86
C ARG A 165 5.60 -9.74 11.75
N ASP A 166 4.27 -9.76 11.92
CA ASP A 166 3.51 -11.00 12.16
C ASP A 166 2.69 -11.48 10.95
N LEU A 167 2.30 -10.58 10.05
CA LEU A 167 1.43 -10.92 8.93
C LEU A 167 2.13 -10.93 7.58
N THR A 168 3.24 -10.20 7.43
CA THR A 168 3.89 -10.08 6.12
C THR A 168 4.35 -11.42 5.58
N VAL A 169 4.08 -11.65 4.29
CA VAL A 169 4.57 -12.82 3.54
C VAL A 169 5.95 -12.57 2.91
N THR A 170 6.45 -11.33 2.98
CA THR A 170 7.73 -10.94 2.43
C THR A 170 8.82 -11.10 3.49
N PRO A 171 9.86 -11.89 3.25
CA PRO A 171 10.95 -12.04 4.22
C PRO A 171 11.68 -10.70 4.43
N PRO A 172 12.25 -10.45 5.62
CA PRO A 172 13.10 -9.28 5.83
C PRO A 172 14.35 -9.37 4.96
N LEU A 173 14.84 -8.23 4.47
CA LEU A 173 16.20 -8.18 3.92
C LEU A 173 17.18 -8.58 5.01
N GLN A 174 17.96 -9.61 4.74
CA GLN A 174 19.09 -9.97 5.61
C GLN A 174 20.10 -8.82 5.57
N LYS A 175 20.53 -8.34 6.73
CA LYS A 175 21.67 -7.43 6.81
C LYS A 175 22.85 -8.15 6.18
N VAL A 176 23.33 -7.67 5.05
CA VAL A 176 24.61 -8.11 4.52
C VAL A 176 25.64 -7.70 5.56
N GLY A 177 26.26 -8.67 6.23
CA GLY A 177 27.36 -8.41 7.15
C GLY A 177 28.46 -7.64 6.40
N PRO A 178 29.31 -6.86 7.10
CA PRO A 178 30.44 -6.20 6.45
C PRO A 178 31.25 -7.25 5.69
N PRO A 179 31.80 -6.90 4.53
CA PRO A 179 32.64 -7.82 3.77
C PRO A 179 33.72 -8.36 4.70
N LYS A 180 33.85 -9.69 4.76
CA LYS A 180 34.98 -10.31 5.46
C LYS A 180 36.25 -9.81 4.82
N LYS A 181 37.10 -9.13 5.62
CA LYS A 181 38.44 -8.71 5.21
C LYS A 181 39.31 -9.92 4.93
#